data_d95f596a75f96b2e46b26b5e12005541
#
_entry.id   d95f596a75f96b2e46b26b5e12005541
#
_cell.length_a   1.000
_cell.length_b   1.000
_cell.length_c   1.000
_cell.angle_alpha   90.00
_cell.angle_beta   90.00
_cell.angle_gamma   90.00
#
_symmetry.space_group_name_H-M   'P 1'
#
loop_
_entity.id
_entity.type
_entity.pdbx_description
1 polymer ?
#
loop_
_entity_poly.entity_id
_entity_poly.type
_entity_poly.pdbx_seq_one_letter_code
_entity_poly.pdbx_strand_id
1 'polypeptide(L)'
;MSEFTKIAILGGSFDPVHKGHIQIVKQAKSDLDLDKVILLPCQRSPHKDNNTIANERQRVEMLSLASNQHDWIEISDWELNQENPSYSLLAARHFKETYPEAILYWIIGNDQWKKITTWYNIAELAELITFIVFTRDKECPLDLSLIHI
;
A
#
# COMPACT_ATOMS: atom_id res chain seq x y z
N MET A 1 -20.43 -13.81 12.03
CA MET A 1 -20.33 -13.47 10.63
C MET A 1 -19.66 -12.13 10.48
N SER A 2 -18.59 -12.08 9.72
CA SER A 2 -17.94 -10.80 9.47
C SER A 2 -18.83 -10.00 8.54
N GLU A 3 -19.21 -8.84 8.97
CA GLU A 3 -20.10 -7.97 8.23
C GLU A 3 -19.33 -7.14 7.19
N PHE A 4 -18.02 -6.99 7.37
CA PHE A 4 -17.23 -6.16 6.48
C PHE A 4 -15.91 -6.83 6.12
N THR A 5 -15.60 -6.79 4.83
CA THR A 5 -14.30 -7.20 4.34
C THR A 5 -13.28 -6.11 4.69
N LYS A 6 -12.12 -6.52 5.18
CA LYS A 6 -11.04 -5.61 5.54
C LYS A 6 -9.91 -5.76 4.53
N ILE A 7 -9.58 -4.70 3.83
CA ILE A 7 -8.56 -4.70 2.78
C ILE A 7 -7.57 -3.60 3.06
N ALA A 8 -6.28 -3.94 3.06
CA ALA A 8 -5.22 -2.94 3.18
C ALA A 8 -4.47 -2.82 1.87
N ILE A 9 -4.00 -1.63 1.57
CA ILE A 9 -3.24 -1.34 0.36
C ILE A 9 -1.86 -0.84 0.78
N LEU A 10 -0.82 -1.43 0.21
CA LEU A 10 0.56 -0.96 0.36
C LEU A 10 1.05 -0.56 -1.02
N GLY A 11 1.20 0.76 -1.22
CA GLY A 11 1.77 1.30 -2.43
C GLY A 11 3.28 1.49 -2.31
N GLY A 12 3.98 1.43 -3.41
CA GLY A 12 5.40 1.68 -3.43
C GLY A 12 6.04 1.37 -4.76
N SER A 13 7.30 1.72 -4.90
CA SER A 13 8.05 1.42 -6.11
C SER A 13 8.41 -0.06 -6.20
N PHE A 14 8.66 -0.71 -5.06
CA PHE A 14 9.08 -2.12 -5.01
C PHE A 14 10.23 -2.43 -5.98
N ASP A 15 11.29 -1.69 -5.84
CA ASP A 15 12.42 -1.80 -6.76
C ASP A 15 13.72 -2.02 -5.97
N PRO A 16 13.98 -3.26 -5.51
CA PRO A 16 13.08 -4.42 -5.58
C PRO A 16 12.17 -4.54 -4.35
N VAL A 17 11.20 -5.44 -4.44
CA VAL A 17 10.48 -5.89 -3.25
C VAL A 17 11.48 -6.65 -2.35
N HIS A 18 11.33 -6.52 -1.04
CA HIS A 18 12.22 -7.20 -0.10
C HIS A 18 11.46 -7.72 1.12
N LYS A 19 12.21 -8.42 1.99
CA LYS A 19 11.61 -9.06 3.18
C LYS A 19 10.88 -8.07 4.09
N GLY A 20 11.35 -6.83 4.14
CA GLY A 20 10.69 -5.79 4.93
C GLY A 20 9.28 -5.50 4.48
N HIS A 21 9.05 -5.47 3.16
CA HIS A 21 7.70 -5.27 2.61
C HIS A 21 6.76 -6.42 3.03
N ILE A 22 7.23 -7.66 2.89
CA ILE A 22 6.43 -8.82 3.24
C ILE A 22 6.17 -8.88 4.74
N GLN A 23 7.17 -8.52 5.55
CA GLN A 23 7.03 -8.49 7.00
C GLN A 23 5.95 -7.50 7.43
N ILE A 24 5.92 -6.31 6.81
CA ILE A 24 4.93 -5.29 7.11
C ILE A 24 3.51 -5.80 6.82
N VAL A 25 3.31 -6.42 5.65
CA VAL A 25 1.98 -6.89 5.28
C VAL A 25 1.54 -8.08 6.14
N LYS A 26 2.46 -8.95 6.52
CA LYS A 26 2.14 -10.06 7.44
C LYS A 26 1.74 -9.53 8.82
N GLN A 27 2.45 -8.54 9.31
CA GLN A 27 2.15 -7.93 10.60
C GLN A 27 0.77 -7.28 10.58
N ALA A 28 0.49 -6.52 9.53
CA ALA A 28 -0.80 -5.87 9.37
C ALA A 28 -1.93 -6.90 9.26
N LYS A 29 -1.72 -7.96 8.48
CA LYS A 29 -2.68 -9.06 8.33
C LYS A 29 -3.05 -9.66 9.67
N SER A 30 -2.04 -9.94 10.48
CA SER A 30 -2.23 -10.57 11.79
C SER A 30 -2.88 -9.61 12.80
N ASP A 31 -2.38 -8.40 12.90
CA ASP A 31 -2.82 -7.44 13.92
C ASP A 31 -4.25 -6.95 13.70
N LEU A 32 -4.67 -6.84 12.45
CA LEU A 32 -5.97 -6.27 12.10
C LEU A 32 -6.95 -7.30 11.58
N ASP A 33 -6.53 -8.54 11.48
CA ASP A 33 -7.38 -9.62 10.92
C ASP A 33 -7.90 -9.24 9.53
N LEU A 34 -6.98 -8.82 8.66
CA LEU A 34 -7.32 -8.41 7.31
C LEU A 34 -7.72 -9.61 6.45
N ASP A 35 -8.66 -9.39 5.55
CA ASP A 35 -9.05 -10.41 4.57
C ASP A 35 -8.11 -10.44 3.38
N LYS A 36 -7.57 -9.28 3.00
CA LYS A 36 -6.73 -9.13 1.83
C LYS A 36 -5.77 -7.98 2.00
N VAL A 37 -4.58 -8.12 1.43
CA VAL A 37 -3.63 -7.02 1.28
C VAL A 37 -3.32 -6.88 -0.21
N ILE A 38 -3.46 -5.66 -0.72
CA ILE A 38 -3.16 -5.35 -2.11
C ILE A 38 -1.81 -4.64 -2.16
N LEU A 39 -0.88 -5.19 -2.92
CA LEU A 39 0.38 -4.53 -3.23
C LEU A 39 0.17 -3.73 -4.51
N LEU A 40 0.41 -2.43 -4.43
CA LEU A 40 0.13 -1.51 -5.52
C LEU A 40 1.45 -0.89 -6.00
N PRO A 41 2.14 -1.51 -6.97
CA PRO A 41 3.34 -0.91 -7.53
C PRO A 41 2.99 0.39 -8.23
N CYS A 42 3.78 1.42 -7.95
CA CYS A 42 3.53 2.77 -8.44
C CYS A 42 4.37 3.06 -9.68
N GLN A 43 3.85 3.94 -10.54
CA GLN A 43 4.63 4.48 -11.62
C GLN A 43 5.81 5.26 -11.07
N ARG A 44 6.90 5.28 -11.84
CA ARG A 44 8.04 6.10 -11.48
C ARG A 44 7.69 7.58 -11.66
N SER A 45 8.08 8.37 -10.68
CA SER A 45 7.98 9.81 -10.85
C SER A 45 8.91 10.24 -11.99
N PRO A 46 8.44 11.10 -12.91
CA PRO A 46 9.31 11.61 -13.97
C PRO A 46 10.48 12.45 -13.44
N HIS A 47 10.42 12.85 -12.16
CA HIS A 47 11.48 13.61 -11.52
C HIS A 47 12.51 12.74 -10.82
N LYS A 48 12.26 11.45 -10.70
CA LYS A 48 13.27 10.52 -10.20
C LYS A 48 14.10 10.08 -11.38
N ASP A 49 15.39 10.27 -11.26
CA ASP A 49 16.32 9.81 -12.27
C ASP A 49 16.14 8.32 -12.53
N ASN A 50 16.55 7.91 -13.72
CA ASN A 50 16.45 6.55 -14.21
C ASN A 50 17.31 5.56 -13.45
N ASN A 51 17.41 5.71 -12.13
CA ASN A 51 18.23 4.85 -11.28
C ASN A 51 17.50 3.62 -10.77
N THR A 52 16.29 3.39 -11.25
CA THR A 52 15.59 2.17 -10.93
C THR A 52 16.15 1.03 -11.75
N ILE A 53 16.51 -0.04 -11.09
CA ILE A 53 17.15 -1.21 -11.69
C ILE A 53 16.16 -2.01 -12.53
N ALA A 54 14.91 -2.07 -12.08
CA ALA A 54 13.89 -2.90 -12.68
C ALA A 54 12.82 -2.07 -13.39
N ASN A 55 12.34 -2.54 -14.54
CA ASN A 55 11.19 -1.95 -15.21
C ASN A 55 9.89 -2.41 -14.53
N GLU A 56 8.76 -1.88 -14.98
CA GLU A 56 7.46 -2.16 -14.37
C GLU A 56 7.12 -3.65 -14.41
N ARG A 57 7.36 -4.30 -15.52
CA ARG A 57 7.08 -5.74 -15.67
C ARG A 57 7.93 -6.56 -14.68
N GLN A 58 9.21 -6.23 -14.58
CA GLN A 58 10.10 -6.92 -13.64
C GLN A 58 9.67 -6.72 -12.21
N ARG A 59 9.23 -5.52 -11.84
CA ARG A 59 8.75 -5.24 -10.49
C ARG A 59 7.52 -6.08 -10.16
N VAL A 60 6.57 -6.17 -11.08
CA VAL A 60 5.37 -7.01 -10.88
C VAL A 60 5.75 -8.48 -10.76
N GLU A 61 6.66 -8.96 -11.59
CA GLU A 61 7.12 -10.35 -11.50
C GLU A 61 7.78 -10.65 -10.16
N MET A 62 8.61 -9.74 -9.66
CA MET A 62 9.26 -9.90 -8.36
C MET A 62 8.23 -9.92 -7.22
N LEU A 63 7.23 -9.06 -7.29
CA LEU A 63 6.14 -9.05 -6.31
C LEU A 63 5.38 -10.37 -6.33
N SER A 64 5.09 -10.90 -7.51
CA SER A 64 4.37 -12.15 -7.65
C SER A 64 5.15 -13.31 -7.04
N LEU A 65 6.46 -13.35 -7.26
CA LEU A 65 7.32 -14.38 -6.68
C LEU A 65 7.40 -14.26 -5.16
N ALA A 66 7.51 -13.04 -4.65
CA ALA A 66 7.61 -12.81 -3.21
C ALA A 66 6.31 -13.14 -2.47
N SER A 67 5.18 -13.05 -3.14
CA SER A 67 3.86 -13.20 -2.51
C SER A 67 3.15 -14.51 -2.84
N ASN A 68 3.73 -15.36 -3.66
CA ASN A 68 3.05 -16.55 -4.19
C ASN A 68 2.65 -17.58 -3.12
N GLN A 69 3.22 -17.51 -1.93
CA GLN A 69 2.88 -18.42 -0.83
C GLN A 69 1.69 -17.93 0.00
N HIS A 70 1.17 -16.76 -0.30
CA HIS A 70 0.11 -16.13 0.48
C HIS A 70 -1.07 -15.79 -0.42
N ASP A 71 -2.14 -16.57 -0.31
CA ASP A 71 -3.34 -16.37 -1.14
C ASP A 71 -4.10 -15.08 -0.81
N TRP A 72 -3.83 -14.49 0.35
CA TRP A 72 -4.46 -13.22 0.76
C TRP A 72 -3.72 -11.99 0.24
N ILE A 73 -2.61 -12.15 -0.48
CA ILE A 73 -1.90 -11.04 -1.10
C ILE A 73 -2.28 -10.99 -2.58
N GLU A 74 -2.73 -9.81 -3.01
CA GLU A 74 -3.06 -9.55 -4.41
C GLU A 74 -2.17 -8.42 -4.91
N ILE A 75 -1.74 -8.52 -6.16
CA ILE A 75 -0.94 -7.47 -6.79
C ILE A 75 -1.83 -6.74 -7.78
N SER A 76 -1.88 -5.41 -7.67
CA SER A 76 -2.67 -4.59 -8.59
C SER A 76 -1.74 -3.78 -9.47
N ASP A 77 -1.97 -3.84 -10.76
CA ASP A 77 -1.24 -3.03 -11.75
C ASP A 77 -2.00 -1.74 -12.10
N TRP A 78 -3.06 -1.42 -11.36
CA TRP A 78 -3.91 -0.27 -11.68
C TRP A 78 -3.11 1.01 -11.86
N GLU A 79 -2.18 1.30 -10.93
CA GLU A 79 -1.37 2.51 -11.00
C GLU A 79 -0.46 2.52 -12.22
N LEU A 80 0.06 1.36 -12.60
CA LEU A 80 0.95 1.24 -13.76
C LEU A 80 0.24 1.46 -15.09
N ASN A 81 -1.08 1.29 -15.11
CA ASN A 81 -1.89 1.46 -16.31
C ASN A 81 -2.45 2.86 -16.47
N GLN A 82 -2.13 3.76 -15.56
CA GLN A 82 -2.54 5.17 -15.68
C GLN A 82 -1.59 5.90 -16.62
N GLU A 83 -2.11 6.91 -17.31
CA GLU A 83 -1.30 7.71 -18.24
C GLU A 83 -0.20 8.47 -17.52
N ASN A 84 -0.47 8.93 -16.31
CA ASN A 84 0.45 9.68 -15.49
C ASN A 84 0.45 9.11 -14.07
N PRO A 85 1.54 9.31 -13.30
CA PRO A 85 1.51 8.94 -11.90
C PRO A 85 0.30 9.56 -11.21
N SER A 86 -0.41 8.76 -10.42
CA SER A 86 -1.63 9.22 -9.77
C SER A 86 -1.38 9.46 -8.28
N TYR A 87 -2.25 10.29 -7.71
CA TYR A 87 -2.24 10.51 -6.27
C TYR A 87 -2.94 9.34 -5.57
N SER A 88 -2.60 9.14 -4.30
CA SER A 88 -3.23 8.09 -3.49
C SER A 88 -4.75 8.20 -3.46
N LEU A 89 -5.27 9.42 -3.50
CA LEU A 89 -6.71 9.64 -3.53
C LEU A 89 -7.38 8.95 -4.72
N LEU A 90 -6.76 9.01 -5.90
CA LEU A 90 -7.34 8.38 -7.09
C LEU A 90 -7.35 6.87 -6.97
N ALA A 91 -6.28 6.30 -6.42
CA ALA A 91 -6.22 4.86 -6.16
C ALA A 91 -7.25 4.45 -5.10
N ALA A 92 -7.40 5.24 -4.05
CA ALA A 92 -8.38 4.97 -3.00
C ALA A 92 -9.81 4.99 -3.55
N ARG A 93 -10.12 5.95 -4.41
CA ARG A 93 -11.42 6.00 -5.09
C ARG A 93 -11.64 4.75 -5.94
N HIS A 94 -10.64 4.33 -6.68
CA HIS A 94 -10.71 3.13 -7.50
C HIS A 94 -11.04 1.89 -6.67
N PHE A 95 -10.30 1.69 -5.57
CA PHE A 95 -10.53 0.53 -4.72
C PHE A 95 -11.85 0.61 -3.96
N LYS A 96 -12.31 1.81 -3.63
CA LYS A 96 -13.62 1.97 -2.99
C LYS A 96 -14.75 1.61 -3.95
N GLU A 97 -14.59 1.94 -5.22
CA GLU A 97 -15.55 1.53 -6.25
C GLU A 97 -15.54 0.04 -6.49
N THR A 98 -14.34 -0.55 -6.46
CA THR A 98 -14.17 -2.00 -6.68
C THR A 98 -14.71 -2.81 -5.50
N TYR A 99 -14.53 -2.32 -4.28
CA TYR A 99 -14.93 -3.00 -3.05
C TYR A 99 -15.77 -2.08 -2.18
N PRO A 100 -17.01 -1.74 -2.60
CA PRO A 100 -17.79 -0.70 -1.93
C PRO A 100 -18.18 -1.03 -0.49
N GLU A 101 -18.22 -2.32 -0.15
CA GLU A 101 -18.57 -2.76 1.21
C GLU A 101 -17.35 -2.98 2.10
N ALA A 102 -16.13 -2.77 1.57
CA ALA A 102 -14.93 -3.03 2.32
C ALA A 102 -14.52 -1.84 3.18
N ILE A 103 -13.88 -2.15 4.31
CA ILE A 103 -13.13 -1.17 5.07
C ILE A 103 -11.74 -1.14 4.46
N LEU A 104 -11.32 0.01 3.97
CA LEU A 104 -10.02 0.17 3.32
C LEU A 104 -9.01 0.78 4.28
N TYR A 105 -7.84 0.18 4.29
CA TYR A 105 -6.69 0.67 5.05
C TYR A 105 -5.57 1.02 4.09
N TRP A 106 -4.78 2.01 4.44
CA TRP A 106 -3.63 2.43 3.65
C TRP A 106 -2.38 2.35 4.50
N ILE A 107 -1.44 1.51 4.09
CA ILE A 107 -0.22 1.27 4.86
C ILE A 107 0.84 2.26 4.42
N ILE A 108 1.35 3.05 5.36
CA ILE A 108 2.42 4.02 5.09
C ILE A 108 3.44 3.97 6.23
N GLY A 109 4.65 4.40 5.90
CA GLY A 109 5.69 4.55 6.90
C GLY A 109 5.53 5.85 7.68
N ASN A 110 6.18 5.91 8.83
CA ASN A 110 6.16 7.08 9.70
C ASN A 110 6.69 8.34 8.98
N ASP A 111 7.66 8.18 8.10
CA ASP A 111 8.19 9.32 7.34
C ASP A 111 7.13 9.94 6.44
N GLN A 112 6.32 9.11 5.79
CA GLN A 112 5.21 9.60 4.97
C GLN A 112 4.12 10.21 5.83
N TRP A 113 3.85 9.61 7.00
CA TRP A 113 2.86 10.14 7.93
C TRP A 113 3.18 11.57 8.37
N LYS A 114 4.46 11.86 8.60
CA LYS A 114 4.89 13.20 8.98
C LYS A 114 4.59 14.26 7.91
N LYS A 115 4.44 13.83 6.65
CA LYS A 115 4.18 14.70 5.51
C LYS A 115 2.74 14.59 5.00
N ILE A 116 1.86 13.92 5.76
CA ILE A 116 0.53 13.56 5.27
C ILE A 116 -0.31 14.77 4.90
N THR A 117 -0.11 15.89 5.59
CA THR A 117 -0.87 17.12 5.30
C THR A 117 -0.52 17.72 3.94
N THR A 118 0.58 17.30 3.32
CA THR A 118 0.98 17.76 2.00
C THR A 118 0.37 16.93 0.86
N TRP A 119 -0.29 15.82 1.21
CA TRP A 119 -0.87 14.95 0.19
C TRP A 119 -2.09 15.61 -0.46
N TYR A 120 -2.27 15.34 -1.75
CA TYR A 120 -3.36 15.89 -2.51
C TYR A 120 -4.71 15.51 -1.90
N ASN A 121 -5.47 16.51 -1.54
CA ASN A 121 -6.82 16.39 -0.99
C ASN A 121 -6.92 15.34 0.13
N ILE A 122 -6.07 15.50 1.13
CA ILE A 122 -5.98 14.56 2.25
C ILE A 122 -7.32 14.41 2.99
N ALA A 123 -8.14 15.46 3.01
CA ALA A 123 -9.44 15.41 3.68
C ALA A 123 -10.36 14.36 3.06
N GLU A 124 -10.44 14.32 1.74
CA GLU A 124 -11.26 13.33 1.06
C GLU A 124 -10.65 11.93 1.20
N LEU A 125 -9.33 11.81 1.10
CA LEU A 125 -8.64 10.52 1.28
C LEU A 125 -8.96 9.96 2.66
N ALA A 126 -8.90 10.79 3.69
CA ALA A 126 -9.15 10.36 5.06
C ALA A 126 -10.60 9.89 5.29
N GLU A 127 -11.53 10.32 4.45
CA GLU A 127 -12.92 9.82 4.49
C GLU A 127 -13.04 8.42 3.89
N LEU A 128 -12.17 8.07 2.96
CA LEU A 128 -12.24 6.80 2.23
C LEU A 128 -11.48 5.67 2.92
N ILE A 129 -10.41 5.99 3.65
CA ILE A 129 -9.50 5.00 4.20
C ILE A 129 -9.10 5.32 5.63
N THR A 130 -8.56 4.30 6.29
CA THR A 130 -7.90 4.43 7.59
C THR A 130 -6.42 4.15 7.38
N PHE A 131 -5.55 4.98 7.94
CA PHE A 131 -4.11 4.79 7.79
C PHE A 131 -3.59 3.76 8.78
N ILE A 132 -2.73 2.88 8.29
CA ILE A 132 -1.89 2.01 9.11
C ILE A 132 -0.48 2.59 8.99
N VAL A 133 0.03 3.12 10.09
CA VAL A 133 1.36 3.74 10.09
C VAL A 133 2.34 2.78 10.74
N PHE A 134 3.36 2.39 10.02
CA PHE A 134 4.40 1.55 10.57
C PHE A 134 5.64 2.36 10.92
N THR A 135 6.26 1.98 12.03
CA THR A 135 7.51 2.56 12.50
C THR A 135 8.52 1.43 12.62
N ARG A 136 9.73 1.69 12.17
CA ARG A 136 10.82 0.74 12.29
C ARG A 136 11.99 1.43 12.96
N ASP A 137 12.45 0.87 14.09
CA ASP A 137 13.70 1.30 14.69
C ASP A 137 14.53 0.07 15.07
N LYS A 138 15.72 0.33 15.62
CA LYS A 138 16.67 -0.75 15.92
C LYS A 138 16.26 -1.61 17.09
N GLU A 139 15.48 -1.09 18.01
CA GLU A 139 15.08 -1.78 19.24
C GLU A 139 13.69 -2.40 19.12
N CYS A 140 12.81 -1.73 18.39
CA CYS A 140 11.45 -2.21 18.10
C CYS A 140 11.30 -2.27 16.59
N PRO A 141 11.60 -3.42 15.98
CA PRO A 141 11.70 -3.49 14.52
C PRO A 141 10.43 -3.17 13.77
N LEU A 142 9.27 -3.33 14.39
CA LEU A 142 8.03 -3.00 13.69
C LEU A 142 6.92 -2.69 14.69
N ASP A 143 6.35 -1.52 14.58
CA ASP A 143 5.21 -1.09 15.36
C ASP A 143 4.16 -0.51 14.39
N LEU A 144 2.90 -0.94 14.55
CA LEU A 144 1.79 -0.49 13.72
C LEU A 144 0.80 0.31 14.55
N SER A 145 0.37 1.42 13.99
CA SER A 145 -0.65 2.27 14.60
C SER A 145 -1.78 2.52 13.61
N LEU A 146 -3.02 2.41 14.09
CA LEU A 146 -4.19 2.80 13.31
C LEU A 146 -4.51 4.25 13.60
N ILE A 147 -4.62 5.04 12.54
CA ILE A 147 -4.89 6.46 12.69
C ILE A 147 -6.07 6.86 11.81
N HIS A 148 -7.06 7.47 12.48
CA HIS A 148 -8.18 8.14 11.81
C HIS A 148 -7.93 9.64 11.84
N ILE A 149 -8.11 10.28 10.72
CA ILE A 149 -8.02 11.73 10.65
C ILE A 149 -9.42 12.33 10.73
#